data_304840e54036fcd02b37418579f6f1e6
#
_entry.id   304840e54036fcd02b37418579f6f1e6
#
_cell.length_a   1.000
_cell.length_b   1.000
_cell.length_c   1.000
_cell.angle_alpha   90.00
_cell.angle_beta   90.00
_cell.angle_gamma   90.00
#
_symmetry.space_group_name_H-M   'P 1'
#
loop_
_entity.id
_entity.type
_entity.pdbx_description
1 polymer ?
#
loop_
_entity_poly.entity_id
_entity_poly.type
_entity_poly.pdbx_seq_one_letter_code
_entity_poly.pdbx_strand_id
1 'polypeptide(L)'
;MSIEKFDWLKDIYNKINFINLPHGIIINGPSGVGKKILAKQISKKILSNLGDKLDSQQQNLFDTNHHPDYFYLNKDRVLIHHISYRDDKWDEEFGKRNVLDFLTLTPSISKNKVAVITNGETMRDDSQNTLLKSLEEPAPNTYIIILTNRPESLKKTIYSRCQVLNIPYISPNKINEWLNDSGITDYYSTDFPSYATPLNILDDIQSDTQNSYKEFISIINQFINIKIDQGQAIKNINDLDINFISKINYFVEFLKIL
;
A
#
# COMPACT_ATOMS: atom_id res chain seq x y z
N MET A 1 10.44 -0.30 7.91
CA MET A 1 11.37 -0.53 6.78
C MET A 1 11.81 0.80 6.20
N SER A 2 13.10 0.92 5.82
CA SER A 2 13.65 2.11 5.16
C SER A 2 13.47 1.99 3.65
N ILE A 3 13.23 3.12 2.97
CA ILE A 3 13.17 3.20 1.50
C ILE A 3 14.49 2.75 0.84
N GLU A 4 15.59 2.83 1.58
CA GLU A 4 16.93 2.47 1.11
C GLU A 4 17.07 1.01 0.64
N LYS A 5 16.16 0.14 1.07
CA LYS A 5 16.11 -1.27 0.67
C LYS A 5 15.32 -1.51 -0.63
N PHE A 6 14.80 -0.46 -1.27
CA PHE A 6 13.88 -0.57 -2.41
C PHE A 6 14.28 0.39 -3.53
N ASP A 7 15.17 -0.03 -4.41
CA ASP A 7 15.73 0.84 -5.46
C ASP A 7 14.66 1.45 -6.35
N TRP A 8 13.61 0.69 -6.69
CA TRP A 8 12.48 1.22 -7.48
C TRP A 8 11.71 2.34 -6.76
N LEU A 9 11.67 2.34 -5.41
CA LEU A 9 11.05 3.41 -4.64
C LEU A 9 11.97 4.63 -4.55
N LYS A 10 13.29 4.42 -4.40
CA LYS A 10 14.29 5.50 -4.43
C LYS A 10 14.25 6.24 -5.76
N ASP A 11 14.17 5.52 -6.87
CA ASP A 11 14.11 6.12 -8.20
C ASP A 11 12.89 7.04 -8.36
N ILE A 12 11.73 6.64 -7.81
CA ILE A 12 10.52 7.46 -7.82
C ILE A 12 10.68 8.64 -6.87
N TYR A 13 11.16 8.40 -5.65
CA TYR A 13 11.33 9.44 -4.63
C TYR A 13 12.29 10.54 -5.09
N ASN A 14 13.41 10.20 -5.73
CA ASN A 14 14.42 11.14 -6.21
C ASN A 14 13.93 12.01 -7.38
N LYS A 15 12.88 11.59 -8.08
CA LYS A 15 12.23 12.36 -9.16
C LYS A 15 11.20 13.36 -8.67
N ILE A 16 10.85 13.33 -7.38
CA ILE A 16 9.85 14.24 -6.82
C ILE A 16 10.45 15.65 -6.66
N ASN A 17 9.78 16.62 -7.25
CA ASN A 17 10.13 18.02 -7.02
C ASN A 17 9.49 18.54 -5.73
N PHE A 18 10.21 18.44 -4.63
CA PHE A 18 9.71 18.88 -3.32
C PHE A 18 9.57 20.40 -3.18
N ILE A 19 10.26 21.21 -4.03
CA ILE A 19 10.16 22.68 -3.99
C ILE A 19 8.78 23.11 -4.48
N ASN A 20 8.25 22.44 -5.50
CA ASN A 20 6.93 22.70 -6.08
C ASN A 20 6.01 21.49 -5.91
N LEU A 21 5.96 20.94 -4.69
CA LEU A 21 5.16 19.77 -4.39
C LEU A 21 3.66 20.14 -4.39
N PRO A 22 2.81 19.50 -5.20
CA PRO A 22 1.37 19.74 -5.16
C PRO A 22 0.75 19.26 -3.84
N HIS A 23 -0.35 19.88 -3.44
CA HIS A 23 -1.08 19.53 -2.22
C HIS A 23 -1.67 18.12 -2.24
N GLY A 24 -2.08 17.64 -3.43
CA GLY A 24 -2.60 16.30 -3.64
C GLY A 24 -1.58 15.40 -4.32
N ILE A 25 -1.35 14.22 -3.78
CA ILE A 25 -0.46 13.19 -4.34
C ILE A 25 -1.22 11.86 -4.36
N ILE A 26 -1.21 11.18 -5.50
CA ILE A 26 -1.70 9.81 -5.60
C ILE A 26 -0.50 8.88 -5.80
N ILE A 27 -0.35 7.88 -4.96
CA ILE A 27 0.63 6.81 -5.16
C ILE A 27 -0.13 5.57 -5.61
N ASN A 28 0.06 5.22 -6.86
CA ASN A 28 -0.59 4.10 -7.52
C ASN A 28 0.41 2.96 -7.77
N GLY A 29 -0.06 1.73 -7.68
CA GLY A 29 0.72 0.53 -7.98
C GLY A 29 0.11 -0.72 -7.36
N PRO A 30 0.57 -1.93 -7.72
CA PRO A 30 0.09 -3.18 -7.15
C PRO A 30 0.18 -3.22 -5.62
N SER A 31 -0.57 -4.12 -4.98
CA SER A 31 -0.39 -4.39 -3.55
C SER A 31 1.02 -4.93 -3.31
N GLY A 32 1.63 -4.63 -2.17
CA GLY A 32 2.94 -5.19 -1.79
C GLY A 32 4.17 -4.59 -2.51
N VAL A 33 4.03 -3.54 -3.35
CA VAL A 33 5.19 -2.89 -4.02
C VAL A 33 5.85 -1.79 -3.18
N GLY A 34 5.32 -1.47 -1.99
CA GLY A 34 5.91 -0.50 -1.07
C GLY A 34 5.29 0.89 -1.08
N LYS A 35 4.03 1.07 -1.55
CA LYS A 35 3.33 2.37 -1.53
C LYS A 35 3.34 3.05 -0.16
N LYS A 36 3.08 2.29 0.92
CA LYS A 36 3.10 2.82 2.30
C LYS A 36 4.50 3.31 2.70
N ILE A 37 5.56 2.64 2.27
CA ILE A 37 6.95 3.03 2.53
C ILE A 37 7.27 4.35 1.82
N LEU A 38 6.89 4.47 0.54
CA LEU A 38 7.08 5.70 -0.22
C LEU A 38 6.28 6.87 0.38
N ALA A 39 5.00 6.64 0.73
CA ALA A 39 4.16 7.65 1.39
C ALA A 39 4.76 8.12 2.72
N LYS A 40 5.25 7.18 3.55
CA LYS A 40 5.90 7.50 4.83
C LYS A 40 7.15 8.36 4.61
N GLN A 41 7.97 8.05 3.61
CA GLN A 41 9.17 8.81 3.30
C GLN A 41 8.86 10.23 2.78
N ILE A 42 7.85 10.37 1.89
CA ILE A 42 7.37 11.67 1.42
C ILE A 42 6.81 12.49 2.59
N SER A 43 5.97 11.89 3.44
CA SER A 43 5.40 12.55 4.61
C SER A 43 6.48 13.07 5.56
N LYS A 44 7.51 12.27 5.82
CA LYS A 44 8.66 12.67 6.65
C LYS A 44 9.37 13.89 6.06
N LYS A 45 9.59 13.92 4.74
CA LYS A 45 10.22 15.05 4.06
C LYS A 45 9.37 16.33 4.15
N ILE A 46 8.05 16.21 4.01
CA ILE A 46 7.11 17.34 4.15
C ILE A 46 7.13 17.89 5.58
N LEU A 47 7.02 17.01 6.59
CA LEU A 47 6.99 17.41 8.00
C LEU A 47 8.31 18.04 8.46
N SER A 48 9.45 17.59 7.95
CA SER A 48 10.76 18.21 8.21
C SER A 48 10.95 19.58 7.53
N ASN A 49 9.88 20.17 6.97
CA ASN A 49 9.91 21.40 6.19
C ASN A 49 10.91 21.34 5.03
N LEU A 50 10.88 20.22 4.32
CA LEU A 50 11.79 19.88 3.21
C LEU A 50 13.27 19.73 3.64
N GLY A 51 13.53 19.76 4.93
CA GLY A 51 14.83 19.42 5.53
C GLY A 51 15.13 17.91 5.41
N ASP A 52 16.32 17.51 5.82
CA ASP A 52 16.73 16.11 5.69
C ASP A 52 16.20 15.22 6.81
N LYS A 53 15.93 15.78 7.99
CA LYS A 53 15.51 15.00 9.17
C LYS A 53 14.51 15.76 10.03
N LEU A 54 13.63 15.02 10.68
CA LEU A 54 12.88 15.46 11.85
C LEU A 54 13.83 15.44 13.07
N ASP A 55 13.58 16.27 14.06
CA ASP A 55 14.25 16.11 15.34
C ASP A 55 13.87 14.77 16.01
N SER A 56 14.63 14.35 17.02
CA SER A 56 14.47 13.02 17.62
C SER A 56 13.09 12.81 18.24
N GLN A 57 12.47 13.86 18.81
CA GLN A 57 11.16 13.79 19.41
C GLN A 57 10.07 13.66 18.34
N GLN A 58 10.10 14.51 17.33
CA GLN A 58 9.18 14.45 16.19
C GLN A 58 9.29 13.13 15.43
N GLN A 59 10.53 12.61 15.26
CA GLN A 59 10.76 11.33 14.63
C GLN A 59 10.08 10.18 15.39
N ASN A 60 10.19 10.14 16.71
CA ASN A 60 9.53 9.13 17.53
C ASN A 60 8.01 9.22 17.44
N LEU A 61 7.43 10.43 17.53
CA LEU A 61 6.00 10.66 17.34
C LEU A 61 5.53 10.22 15.95
N PHE A 62 6.30 10.50 14.92
CA PHE A 62 6.01 10.10 13.55
C PHE A 62 6.06 8.58 13.36
N ASP A 63 7.07 7.91 13.90
CA ASP A 63 7.23 6.45 13.77
C ASP A 63 6.14 5.68 14.51
N THR A 64 5.60 6.24 15.59
CA THR A 64 4.48 5.68 16.36
C THR A 64 3.09 6.13 15.87
N ASN A 65 3.01 6.90 14.76
CA ASN A 65 1.79 7.53 14.24
C ASN A 65 1.06 8.48 15.21
N HIS A 66 1.79 9.06 16.18
CA HIS A 66 1.25 10.02 17.15
C HIS A 66 1.66 11.48 16.85
N HIS A 67 2.32 11.74 15.73
CA HIS A 67 2.70 13.09 15.36
C HIS A 67 1.45 13.95 15.10
N PRO A 68 1.27 15.14 15.78
CA PRO A 68 0.04 15.91 15.69
C PRO A 68 -0.27 16.43 14.28
N ASP A 69 0.76 16.64 13.46
CA ASP A 69 0.64 17.12 12.07
C ASP A 69 0.68 15.98 11.04
N TYR A 70 0.53 14.74 11.48
CA TYR A 70 0.45 13.55 10.64
C TYR A 70 -0.83 12.77 10.93
N PHE A 71 -1.66 12.57 9.91
CA PHE A 71 -2.87 11.75 10.00
C PHE A 71 -2.73 10.55 9.07
N TYR A 72 -2.62 9.36 9.63
CA TYR A 72 -2.45 8.12 8.88
C TYR A 72 -3.71 7.27 8.95
N LEU A 73 -4.59 7.42 7.95
CA LEU A 73 -5.81 6.64 7.81
C LEU A 73 -5.51 5.29 7.13
N ASN A 74 -5.37 4.23 7.93
CA ASN A 74 -5.10 2.88 7.47
C ASN A 74 -6.28 1.97 7.81
N LYS A 75 -7.30 1.98 6.98
CA LYS A 75 -8.50 1.13 7.10
C LYS A 75 -8.66 0.28 5.86
N ASP A 76 -9.12 -0.96 6.02
CA ASP A 76 -9.42 -1.86 4.89
C ASP A 76 -10.51 -1.26 4.00
N ARG A 77 -11.45 -0.53 4.61
CA ARG A 77 -12.51 0.20 3.92
C ARG A 77 -12.60 1.63 4.42
N VAL A 78 -12.38 2.57 3.51
CA VAL A 78 -12.48 4.01 3.81
C VAL A 78 -13.93 4.45 3.66
N LEU A 79 -14.57 4.77 4.80
CA LEU A 79 -15.95 5.23 4.88
C LEU A 79 -16.01 6.75 4.98
N ILE A 80 -17.20 7.34 4.71
CA ILE A 80 -17.38 8.80 4.70
C ILE A 80 -17.04 9.45 6.05
N HIS A 81 -17.32 8.81 7.17
CA HIS A 81 -17.00 9.36 8.49
C HIS A 81 -15.50 9.39 8.82
N HIS A 82 -14.68 8.59 8.11
CA HIS A 82 -13.23 8.74 8.15
C HIS A 82 -12.74 10.00 7.44
N ILE A 83 -13.50 10.47 6.43
CA ILE A 83 -13.15 11.64 5.63
C ILE A 83 -13.75 12.91 6.24
N SER A 84 -15.02 12.91 6.64
CA SER A 84 -15.71 14.08 7.21
C SER A 84 -16.58 13.72 8.40
N TYR A 85 -16.80 14.71 9.28
CA TYR A 85 -17.61 14.56 10.48
C TYR A 85 -19.01 13.99 10.21
N ARG A 86 -19.45 13.07 11.08
CA ARG A 86 -20.81 12.51 11.14
C ARG A 86 -21.20 12.32 12.62
N ASP A 87 -22.29 12.91 13.06
CA ASP A 87 -22.72 12.91 14.46
C ASP A 87 -22.97 11.51 15.01
N ASP A 88 -23.55 10.65 14.18
CA ASP A 88 -23.99 9.30 14.51
C ASP A 88 -22.91 8.22 14.33
N LYS A 89 -21.70 8.62 13.96
CA LYS A 89 -20.60 7.67 13.66
C LYS A 89 -19.43 7.85 14.60
N TRP A 90 -18.91 6.73 15.06
CA TRP A 90 -17.73 6.60 15.90
C TRP A 90 -16.79 5.53 15.30
N ASP A 91 -15.51 5.82 15.23
CA ASP A 91 -14.47 4.86 14.88
C ASP A 91 -13.67 4.47 16.12
N GLU A 92 -13.39 3.18 16.32
CA GLU A 92 -12.70 2.68 17.50
C GLU A 92 -11.29 3.27 17.66
N GLU A 93 -10.58 3.51 16.56
CA GLU A 93 -9.21 4.02 16.55
C GLU A 93 -9.16 5.55 16.56
N PHE A 94 -10.02 6.20 15.76
CA PHE A 94 -9.98 7.65 15.53
C PHE A 94 -11.04 8.43 16.33
N GLY A 95 -12.01 7.74 16.92
CA GLY A 95 -13.15 8.39 17.55
C GLY A 95 -13.98 9.18 16.54
N LYS A 96 -14.12 10.49 16.74
CA LYS A 96 -14.75 11.42 15.79
C LYS A 96 -13.76 12.14 14.88
N ARG A 97 -12.45 11.89 15.04
CA ARG A 97 -11.42 12.51 14.18
C ARG A 97 -11.54 12.02 12.75
N ASN A 98 -11.42 12.92 11.80
CA ASN A 98 -11.51 12.64 10.38
C ASN A 98 -10.49 13.47 9.59
N VAL A 99 -10.33 13.13 8.30
CA VAL A 99 -9.31 13.75 7.45
C VAL A 99 -9.57 15.25 7.26
N LEU A 100 -10.82 15.67 7.02
CA LEU A 100 -11.13 17.08 6.73
C LEU A 100 -10.90 17.96 7.97
N ASP A 101 -11.39 17.55 9.15
CA ASP A 101 -11.17 18.31 10.37
C ASP A 101 -9.66 18.44 10.65
N PHE A 102 -8.91 17.35 10.44
CA PHE A 102 -7.46 17.41 10.59
C PHE A 102 -6.84 18.43 9.62
N LEU A 103 -7.26 18.50 8.36
CA LEU A 103 -6.68 19.41 7.36
C LEU A 103 -7.04 20.88 7.59
N THR A 104 -8.19 21.18 8.24
CA THR A 104 -8.60 22.56 8.54
C THR A 104 -7.83 23.20 9.69
N LEU A 105 -7.26 22.39 10.58
CA LEU A 105 -6.47 22.87 11.70
C LEU A 105 -5.11 23.38 11.24
N THR A 106 -4.57 24.41 11.89
CA THR A 106 -3.20 24.86 11.67
C THR A 106 -2.19 23.79 12.13
N PRO A 107 -1.01 23.70 11.50
CA PRO A 107 0.07 22.84 11.98
C PRO A 107 0.44 23.17 13.44
N SER A 108 0.78 22.14 14.20
CA SER A 108 1.04 22.27 15.66
C SER A 108 2.53 22.39 15.98
N ILE A 109 3.35 21.45 15.51
CA ILE A 109 4.80 21.41 15.81
C ILE A 109 5.66 21.45 14.53
N SER A 110 5.12 21.02 13.40
CA SER A 110 5.76 21.16 12.09
C SER A 110 5.26 22.42 11.39
N LYS A 111 5.92 22.80 10.29
CA LYS A 111 5.39 23.87 9.41
C LYS A 111 4.29 23.36 8.47
N ASN A 112 4.26 22.07 8.21
CA ASN A 112 3.37 21.41 7.27
C ASN A 112 2.56 20.32 7.95
N LYS A 113 1.41 19.96 7.37
CA LYS A 113 0.57 18.82 7.75
C LYS A 113 0.43 17.85 6.60
N VAL A 114 0.33 16.57 6.93
CA VAL A 114 0.15 15.51 5.95
C VAL A 114 -0.93 14.54 6.38
N ALA A 115 -1.94 14.33 5.55
CA ALA A 115 -2.88 13.24 5.67
C ALA A 115 -2.55 12.16 4.65
N VAL A 116 -2.40 10.92 5.09
CA VAL A 116 -2.23 9.74 4.23
C VAL A 116 -3.47 8.88 4.32
N ILE A 117 -4.10 8.61 3.18
CA ILE A 117 -5.27 7.74 3.05
C ILE A 117 -4.82 6.48 2.32
N THR A 118 -4.84 5.34 3.03
CA THR A 118 -4.58 4.04 2.39
C THR A 118 -5.87 3.49 1.77
N ASN A 119 -5.74 2.51 0.86
CA ASN A 119 -6.87 1.83 0.23
C ASN A 119 -7.90 2.79 -0.39
N GLY A 120 -7.40 3.82 -1.07
CA GLY A 120 -8.23 4.84 -1.73
C GLY A 120 -9.27 4.26 -2.69
N GLU A 121 -8.99 3.07 -3.27
CA GLU A 121 -9.92 2.32 -4.11
C GLU A 121 -11.20 1.88 -3.39
N THR A 122 -11.24 1.91 -2.07
CA THR A 122 -12.42 1.53 -1.28
C THR A 122 -13.32 2.71 -0.95
N MET A 123 -12.89 3.94 -1.26
CA MET A 123 -13.70 5.15 -1.10
C MET A 123 -14.90 5.13 -2.04
N ARG A 124 -16.10 5.29 -1.47
CA ARG A 124 -17.32 5.50 -2.26
C ARG A 124 -17.37 6.91 -2.81
N ASP A 125 -18.29 7.13 -3.74
CA ASP A 125 -18.52 8.41 -4.42
C ASP A 125 -18.72 9.60 -3.48
N ASP A 126 -19.45 9.40 -2.38
CA ASP A 126 -19.71 10.40 -1.36
C ASP A 126 -18.42 10.83 -0.64
N SER A 127 -17.57 9.85 -0.24
CA SER A 127 -16.27 10.09 0.37
C SER A 127 -15.33 10.83 -0.57
N GLN A 128 -15.29 10.41 -1.85
CA GLN A 128 -14.47 11.05 -2.86
C GLN A 128 -14.92 12.49 -3.16
N ASN A 129 -16.24 12.72 -3.29
CA ASN A 129 -16.78 14.08 -3.52
C ASN A 129 -16.47 15.02 -2.35
N THR A 130 -16.57 14.53 -1.14
CA THR A 130 -16.27 15.30 0.07
C THR A 130 -14.80 15.74 0.13
N LEU A 131 -13.89 14.88 -0.34
CA LEU A 131 -12.46 15.19 -0.39
C LEU A 131 -12.09 16.22 -1.48
N LEU A 132 -12.88 16.32 -2.56
CA LEU A 132 -12.60 17.22 -3.68
C LEU A 132 -12.42 18.68 -3.25
N LYS A 133 -13.23 19.18 -2.31
CA LYS A 133 -13.14 20.57 -1.85
C LYS A 133 -11.75 20.87 -1.27
N SER A 134 -11.18 19.97 -0.48
CA SER A 134 -9.84 20.15 0.11
C SER A 134 -8.71 20.00 -0.91
N LEU A 135 -8.98 19.37 -2.05
CA LEU A 135 -8.03 19.29 -3.16
C LEU A 135 -8.11 20.49 -4.09
N GLU A 136 -9.29 21.16 -4.18
CA GLU A 136 -9.50 22.38 -4.97
C GLU A 136 -9.00 23.62 -4.27
N GLU A 137 -9.32 23.74 -2.97
CA GLU A 137 -8.97 24.89 -2.14
C GLU A 137 -8.21 24.39 -0.89
N PRO A 138 -6.96 23.94 -1.06
CA PRO A 138 -6.20 23.38 0.05
C PRO A 138 -5.84 24.47 1.05
N ALA A 139 -5.95 24.14 2.33
CA ALA A 139 -5.43 24.99 3.40
C ALA A 139 -3.89 25.13 3.25
N PRO A 140 -3.31 26.28 3.60
CA PRO A 140 -1.87 26.48 3.48
C PRO A 140 -1.08 25.41 4.24
N ASN A 141 0.02 24.95 3.64
CA ASN A 141 0.95 23.97 4.23
C ASN A 141 0.30 22.61 4.57
N THR A 142 -0.77 22.22 3.89
CA THR A 142 -1.42 20.93 4.04
C THR A 142 -1.23 20.07 2.80
N TYR A 143 -1.05 18.77 3.00
CA TYR A 143 -0.83 17.80 1.94
C TYR A 143 -1.70 16.56 2.15
N ILE A 144 -2.20 16.00 1.07
CA ILE A 144 -3.00 14.77 1.05
C ILE A 144 -2.28 13.76 0.16
N ILE A 145 -2.01 12.57 0.70
CA ILE A 145 -1.43 11.45 -0.05
C ILE A 145 -2.47 10.33 -0.08
N ILE A 146 -2.88 9.91 -1.27
CA ILE A 146 -3.85 8.82 -1.46
C ILE A 146 -3.10 7.63 -2.06
N LEU A 147 -3.19 6.46 -1.41
CA LEU A 147 -2.64 5.22 -1.92
C LEU A 147 -3.75 4.39 -2.57
N THR A 148 -3.51 3.89 -3.77
CA THR A 148 -4.48 3.03 -4.46
C THR A 148 -3.82 1.89 -5.22
N ASN A 149 -4.51 0.73 -5.27
CA ASN A 149 -4.14 -0.40 -6.09
C ASN A 149 -4.91 -0.40 -7.42
N ARG A 150 -5.98 0.41 -7.53
CA ARG A 150 -6.89 0.45 -8.67
C ARG A 150 -7.12 1.91 -9.09
N PRO A 151 -6.33 2.40 -10.05
CA PRO A 151 -6.44 3.80 -10.48
C PRO A 151 -7.86 4.17 -10.91
N GLU A 152 -8.57 3.30 -11.63
CA GLU A 152 -9.91 3.59 -12.16
C GLU A 152 -10.99 3.76 -11.07
N SER A 153 -10.71 3.37 -9.83
CA SER A 153 -11.64 3.52 -8.71
C SER A 153 -11.76 4.95 -8.19
N LEU A 154 -10.76 5.78 -8.47
CA LEU A 154 -10.78 7.20 -8.10
C LEU A 154 -11.33 8.04 -9.25
N LYS A 155 -12.13 9.06 -8.92
CA LYS A 155 -12.72 9.97 -9.91
C LYS A 155 -11.65 10.74 -10.69
N LYS A 156 -11.90 10.97 -11.96
CA LYS A 156 -11.02 11.81 -12.81
C LYS A 156 -10.80 13.21 -12.24
N THR A 157 -11.79 13.73 -11.51
CA THR A 157 -11.71 15.02 -10.81
C THR A 157 -10.69 15.04 -9.67
N ILE A 158 -10.43 13.91 -9.00
CA ILE A 158 -9.34 13.75 -8.03
C ILE A 158 -8.00 13.72 -8.76
N TYR A 159 -7.91 12.91 -9.83
CA TYR A 159 -6.68 12.80 -10.62
C TYR A 159 -6.22 14.13 -11.21
N SER A 160 -7.16 14.98 -11.68
CA SER A 160 -6.81 16.27 -12.27
C SER A 160 -6.21 17.28 -11.28
N ARG A 161 -6.32 17.00 -9.97
CA ARG A 161 -5.84 17.89 -8.87
C ARG A 161 -4.66 17.31 -8.12
N CYS A 162 -4.22 16.12 -8.47
CA CYS A 162 -3.15 15.42 -7.79
C CYS A 162 -1.98 15.11 -8.73
N GLN A 163 -0.78 15.14 -8.20
CA GLN A 163 0.36 14.51 -8.86
C GLN A 163 0.27 13.00 -8.70
N VAL A 164 0.40 12.28 -9.80
CA VAL A 164 0.36 10.82 -9.77
C VAL A 164 1.77 10.25 -9.80
N LEU A 165 2.10 9.45 -8.79
CA LEU A 165 3.32 8.66 -8.70
C LEU A 165 2.97 7.19 -8.95
N ASN A 166 3.38 6.65 -10.08
CA ASN A 166 3.12 5.27 -10.44
C ASN A 166 4.32 4.40 -10.02
N ILE A 167 4.06 3.40 -9.17
CA ILE A 167 5.02 2.33 -8.91
C ILE A 167 4.70 1.20 -9.89
N PRO A 168 5.61 0.90 -10.83
CA PRO A 168 5.37 -0.12 -11.83
C PRO A 168 5.38 -1.52 -11.21
N TYR A 169 4.97 -2.51 -11.99
CA TYR A 169 5.23 -3.91 -11.69
C TYR A 169 6.76 -4.15 -11.61
N ILE A 170 7.19 -4.87 -10.60
CA ILE A 170 8.61 -5.16 -10.39
C ILE A 170 8.94 -6.48 -11.11
N SER A 171 9.91 -6.42 -12.02
CA SER A 171 10.30 -7.61 -12.79
C SER A 171 10.88 -8.71 -11.89
N PRO A 172 10.73 -10.01 -12.29
CA PRO A 172 11.28 -11.14 -11.53
C PRO A 172 12.78 -11.00 -11.21
N ASN A 173 13.56 -10.48 -12.15
CA ASN A 173 15.00 -10.27 -11.93
C ASN A 173 15.26 -9.26 -10.82
N LYS A 174 14.55 -8.13 -10.81
CA LYS A 174 14.65 -7.13 -9.74
C LYS A 174 14.17 -7.67 -8.39
N ILE A 175 13.17 -8.54 -8.38
CA ILE A 175 12.73 -9.22 -7.15
C ILE A 175 13.86 -10.12 -6.63
N ASN A 176 14.50 -10.90 -7.49
CA ASN A 176 15.61 -11.78 -7.11
C ASN A 176 16.82 -10.99 -6.59
N GLU A 177 17.19 -9.89 -7.24
CA GLU A 177 18.24 -8.99 -6.78
C GLU A 177 17.92 -8.46 -5.37
N TRP A 178 16.70 -7.97 -5.19
CA TRP A 178 16.24 -7.44 -3.90
C TRP A 178 16.18 -8.50 -2.78
N LEU A 179 15.76 -9.74 -3.10
CA LEU A 179 15.77 -10.87 -2.15
C LEU A 179 17.21 -11.14 -1.69
N ASN A 180 18.16 -11.25 -2.63
CA ASN A 180 19.58 -11.46 -2.32
C ASN A 180 20.15 -10.33 -1.44
N ASP A 181 19.89 -9.07 -1.79
CA ASP A 181 20.32 -7.89 -1.03
C ASP A 181 19.69 -7.82 0.37
N SER A 182 18.52 -8.44 0.53
CA SER A 182 17.81 -8.58 1.81
C SER A 182 18.30 -9.79 2.64
N GLY A 183 19.28 -10.57 2.13
CA GLY A 183 19.82 -11.76 2.79
C GLY A 183 18.91 -13.01 2.64
N ILE A 184 17.95 -12.99 1.72
CA ILE A 184 17.06 -14.10 1.42
C ILE A 184 17.58 -14.81 0.17
N THR A 185 18.37 -15.87 0.36
CA THR A 185 19.06 -16.61 -0.72
C THR A 185 18.39 -17.93 -1.08
N ASP A 186 17.47 -18.41 -0.23
CA ASP A 186 16.84 -19.72 -0.37
C ASP A 186 15.63 -19.72 -1.31
N TYR A 187 15.18 -18.52 -1.73
CA TYR A 187 13.98 -18.34 -2.55
C TYR A 187 14.25 -17.44 -3.75
N TYR A 188 13.54 -17.75 -4.84
CA TYR A 188 13.53 -16.98 -6.07
C TYR A 188 12.09 -16.53 -6.37
N SER A 189 11.94 -15.47 -7.16
CA SER A 189 10.63 -14.97 -7.60
C SER A 189 9.79 -16.05 -8.30
N THR A 190 10.42 -17.04 -8.93
CA THR A 190 9.76 -18.19 -9.58
C THR A 190 9.15 -19.19 -8.61
N ASP A 191 9.50 -19.11 -7.33
CA ASP A 191 8.93 -19.96 -6.28
C ASP A 191 7.53 -19.49 -5.84
N PHE A 192 7.14 -18.30 -6.30
CA PHE A 192 5.89 -17.62 -6.00
C PHE A 192 5.07 -17.38 -7.26
N PRO A 193 3.76 -17.08 -7.15
CA PRO A 193 2.95 -16.72 -8.31
C PRO A 193 3.53 -15.53 -9.10
N SER A 194 3.32 -15.47 -10.41
CA SER A 194 3.86 -14.40 -11.25
C SER A 194 3.37 -13.00 -10.88
N TYR A 195 2.24 -12.89 -10.18
CA TYR A 195 1.70 -11.64 -9.66
C TYR A 195 2.24 -11.26 -8.27
N ALA A 196 3.04 -12.13 -7.64
CA ALA A 196 3.59 -11.84 -6.32
C ALA A 196 4.53 -10.63 -6.37
N THR A 197 4.41 -9.78 -5.36
CA THR A 197 5.19 -8.55 -5.24
C THR A 197 6.21 -8.68 -4.10
N PRO A 198 7.26 -7.86 -4.06
CA PRO A 198 8.34 -8.03 -3.08
C PRO A 198 7.87 -8.16 -1.63
N LEU A 199 6.94 -7.29 -1.18
CA LEU A 199 6.46 -7.36 0.20
C LEU A 199 5.52 -8.53 0.45
N ASN A 200 4.74 -8.96 -0.55
CA ASN A 200 3.92 -10.17 -0.41
C ASN A 200 4.79 -11.41 -0.25
N ILE A 201 5.87 -11.52 -1.04
CA ILE A 201 6.85 -12.60 -0.89
C ILE A 201 7.47 -12.60 0.50
N LEU A 202 7.82 -11.41 1.01
CA LEU A 202 8.37 -11.29 2.36
C LEU A 202 7.35 -11.71 3.44
N ASP A 203 6.09 -11.30 3.28
CA ASP A 203 5.00 -11.67 4.19
C ASP A 203 4.78 -13.20 4.17
N ASP A 204 4.80 -13.84 2.98
CA ASP A 204 4.69 -15.30 2.85
C ASP A 204 5.85 -16.03 3.56
N ILE A 205 7.08 -15.54 3.39
CA ILE A 205 8.26 -16.10 4.07
C ILE A 205 8.16 -15.93 5.60
N GLN A 206 7.72 -14.78 6.08
CA GLN A 206 7.58 -14.51 7.52
C GLN A 206 6.42 -15.29 8.17
N SER A 207 5.40 -15.62 7.38
CA SER A 207 4.23 -16.40 7.83
C SER A 207 4.38 -17.91 7.62
N ASP A 208 5.56 -18.37 7.16
CA ASP A 208 5.84 -19.78 6.82
C ASP A 208 4.89 -20.38 5.77
N THR A 209 4.39 -19.52 4.86
CA THR A 209 3.47 -19.92 3.77
C THR A 209 4.13 -19.95 2.39
N GLN A 210 5.42 -19.71 2.31
CA GLN A 210 6.21 -19.58 1.07
C GLN A 210 6.16 -20.83 0.17
N ASN A 211 5.93 -22.00 0.71
CA ASN A 211 5.84 -23.26 -0.05
C ASN A 211 4.45 -23.55 -0.59
N SER A 212 3.42 -22.86 -0.12
CA SER A 212 2.02 -23.16 -0.42
C SER A 212 1.71 -23.13 -1.91
N TYR A 213 2.31 -22.21 -2.65
CA TYR A 213 2.15 -22.14 -4.11
C TYR A 213 2.78 -23.34 -4.81
N LYS A 214 4.00 -23.72 -4.46
CA LYS A 214 4.69 -24.89 -5.04
C LYS A 214 3.94 -26.18 -4.74
N GLU A 215 3.46 -26.35 -3.52
CA GLU A 215 2.67 -27.50 -3.10
C GLU A 215 1.37 -27.59 -3.90
N PHE A 216 0.65 -26.46 -4.04
CA PHE A 216 -0.56 -26.38 -4.84
C PHE A 216 -0.30 -26.79 -6.29
N ILE A 217 0.73 -26.23 -6.94
CA ILE A 217 1.11 -26.57 -8.32
C ILE A 217 1.52 -28.05 -8.44
N SER A 218 2.22 -28.59 -7.46
CA SER A 218 2.60 -30.01 -7.41
C SER A 218 1.38 -30.93 -7.39
N ILE A 219 0.37 -30.60 -6.56
CA ILE A 219 -0.89 -31.38 -6.46
C ILE A 219 -1.62 -31.37 -7.81
N ILE A 220 -1.76 -30.20 -8.44
CA ILE A 220 -2.41 -30.08 -9.75
C ILE A 220 -1.66 -30.89 -10.83
N ASN A 221 -0.33 -30.81 -10.85
CA ASN A 221 0.48 -31.59 -11.78
C ASN A 221 0.36 -33.09 -11.56
N GLN A 222 0.27 -33.54 -10.31
CA GLN A 222 0.03 -34.97 -10.00
C GLN A 222 -1.35 -35.43 -10.50
N PHE A 223 -2.37 -34.60 -10.36
CA PHE A 223 -3.71 -34.88 -10.87
C PHE A 223 -3.73 -34.96 -12.40
N ILE A 224 -3.16 -33.98 -13.10
CA ILE A 224 -3.11 -33.95 -14.58
C ILE A 224 -2.33 -35.17 -15.13
N ASN A 225 -1.25 -35.55 -14.47
CA ASN A 225 -0.46 -36.73 -14.86
C ASN A 225 -1.05 -38.05 -14.35
N ILE A 226 -2.31 -38.05 -13.88
CA ILE A 226 -3.08 -39.24 -13.42
C ILE A 226 -2.34 -40.02 -12.31
N LYS A 227 -1.52 -39.32 -11.49
CA LYS A 227 -0.84 -39.93 -10.34
C LYS A 227 -1.73 -39.98 -9.10
N ILE A 228 -2.72 -39.10 -9.02
CA ILE A 228 -3.74 -39.07 -7.96
C ILE A 228 -5.12 -38.91 -8.59
N ASP A 229 -6.16 -39.39 -7.95
CA ASP A 229 -7.54 -39.19 -8.36
C ASP A 229 -8.09 -37.81 -7.96
N GLN A 230 -9.29 -37.48 -8.47
CA GLN A 230 -9.95 -36.20 -8.19
C GLN A 230 -10.22 -36.00 -6.70
N GLY A 231 -10.67 -37.05 -6.00
CA GLY A 231 -10.99 -36.95 -4.57
C GLY A 231 -9.75 -36.64 -3.73
N GLN A 232 -8.64 -37.29 -4.06
CA GLN A 232 -7.36 -37.09 -3.40
C GLN A 232 -6.78 -35.70 -3.71
N ALA A 233 -6.90 -35.23 -4.95
CA ALA A 233 -6.47 -33.87 -5.32
C ALA A 233 -7.25 -32.80 -4.55
N ILE A 234 -8.58 -32.89 -4.48
CA ILE A 234 -9.44 -31.97 -3.72
C ILE A 234 -9.09 -31.99 -2.24
N LYS A 235 -8.91 -33.19 -1.66
CA LYS A 235 -8.51 -33.32 -0.25
C LYS A 235 -7.19 -32.63 0.01
N ASN A 236 -6.15 -32.95 -0.77
CA ASN A 236 -4.81 -32.37 -0.59
C ASN A 236 -4.82 -30.83 -0.74
N ILE A 237 -5.61 -30.26 -1.69
CA ILE A 237 -5.76 -28.81 -1.85
C ILE A 237 -6.48 -28.21 -0.63
N ASN A 238 -7.46 -28.91 -0.05
CA ASN A 238 -8.16 -28.39 1.12
C ASN A 238 -7.30 -28.42 2.38
N ASP A 239 -6.40 -29.38 2.49
CA ASP A 239 -5.47 -29.53 3.61
C ASP A 239 -4.35 -28.44 3.60
N LEU A 240 -4.14 -27.73 2.47
CA LEU A 240 -3.22 -26.60 2.44
C LEU A 240 -3.75 -25.44 3.29
N ASP A 241 -2.89 -24.91 4.17
CA ASP A 241 -3.20 -23.76 5.04
C ASP A 241 -3.15 -22.43 4.25
N ILE A 242 -4.04 -22.30 3.28
CA ILE A 242 -4.23 -21.10 2.47
C ILE A 242 -5.71 -20.79 2.33
N ASN A 243 -6.03 -19.49 2.28
CA ASN A 243 -7.41 -19.08 2.13
C ASN A 243 -7.97 -19.41 0.73
N PHE A 244 -9.31 -19.43 0.63
CA PHE A 244 -10.02 -19.79 -0.59
C PHE A 244 -9.66 -18.90 -1.79
N ILE A 245 -9.47 -17.61 -1.57
CA ILE A 245 -9.12 -16.65 -2.63
C ILE A 245 -7.73 -16.98 -3.20
N SER A 246 -6.76 -17.31 -2.34
CA SER A 246 -5.42 -17.72 -2.78
C SER A 246 -5.48 -19.01 -3.59
N LYS A 247 -6.31 -19.99 -3.21
CA LYS A 247 -6.51 -21.23 -4.01
C LYS A 247 -7.03 -20.93 -5.41
N ILE A 248 -8.02 -20.04 -5.53
CA ILE A 248 -8.53 -19.58 -6.83
C ILE A 248 -7.44 -18.89 -7.64
N ASN A 249 -6.70 -17.97 -7.04
CA ASN A 249 -5.64 -17.21 -7.74
C ASN A 249 -4.53 -18.15 -8.23
N TYR A 250 -4.12 -19.14 -7.43
CA TYR A 250 -3.13 -20.13 -7.82
C TYR A 250 -3.62 -21.00 -8.98
N PHE A 251 -4.90 -21.36 -8.98
CA PHE A 251 -5.50 -22.10 -10.07
C PHE A 251 -5.56 -21.29 -11.38
N VAL A 252 -5.98 -20.03 -11.30
CA VAL A 252 -5.99 -19.10 -12.44
C VAL A 252 -4.57 -18.91 -12.98
N GLU A 253 -3.57 -18.79 -12.12
CA GLU A 253 -2.16 -18.66 -12.51
C GLU A 253 -1.67 -19.91 -13.23
N PHE A 254 -2.01 -21.08 -12.71
CA PHE A 254 -1.68 -22.35 -13.36
C PHE A 254 -2.27 -22.46 -14.77
N LEU A 255 -3.53 -22.02 -14.97
CA LEU A 255 -4.19 -22.03 -16.29
C LEU A 255 -3.55 -21.10 -17.33
N LYS A 256 -2.76 -20.11 -16.90
CA LYS A 256 -2.00 -19.24 -17.83
C LYS A 256 -0.71 -19.89 -18.35
N ILE A 257 -0.25 -20.94 -17.68
CA ILE A 257 0.99 -21.64 -18.00
C ILE A 257 0.71 -22.83 -18.94
N LEU A 258 -0.53 -23.34 -18.94
CA LEU A 258 -1.02 -24.37 -19.87
C LEU A 258 -1.28 -23.76 -21.26
#